data_384fcca1e13c5564e0a9a6c7eb719dc2
#
_entry.id   384fcca1e13c5564e0a9a6c7eb719dc2
#
_cell.length_a   1.000
_cell.length_b   1.000
_cell.length_c   1.000
_cell.angle_alpha   90.00
_cell.angle_beta   90.00
_cell.angle_gamma   90.00
#
_symmetry.space_group_name_H-M   'P 1'
#
loop_
_entity.id
_entity.type
_entity.pdbx_description
1 polymer ?
#
loop_
_entity_poly.entity_id
_entity_poly.type
_entity_poly.pdbx_seq_one_letter_code
_entity_poly.pdbx_strand_id
1 'polypeptide(L)'
;MAKCLVTGGSGFIGSHLTELLLKQGHSVVVLDNLSTGRSDNLDQVRDHNRLEVRTASITDPVALSEAVHGAEIIFHLAAAVGVKLVAEDPVRTIETNIYPTEHLLRLAVQGQVKHFFLASTSEVYGKNPKARWTEEDDLHFGPTSRPRWAYGCSKAIDEFLALAYCQKYGLGVTIGRFFNVVGPRQIGNYGMVVPRFVDAALQGSPLTVYDDGSQIRCFAHVHEIVSCVLDLTLNPAAAGRVFNIGSDQPVSVIDLASKVLQKTQSSSEIHFLPYHQAYSEDFEDVQRRVPCVDLLQQTIGRKPVMTLDQILEDIIAWKSETRDCGN
;
A
#
# COMPACT_ATOMS: atom_id res chain seq x y z
N MET A 1 4.29 23.09 -10.58
CA MET A 1 5.16 22.00 -11.03
C MET A 1 6.23 21.78 -9.98
N ALA A 2 6.50 20.54 -9.60
CA ALA A 2 7.54 20.17 -8.62
C ALA A 2 8.30 18.94 -9.15
N LYS A 3 9.55 18.75 -8.71
CA LYS A 3 10.28 17.49 -8.91
C LYS A 3 9.93 16.55 -7.76
N CYS A 4 9.35 15.39 -8.08
CA CYS A 4 8.91 14.39 -7.14
C CYS A 4 9.81 13.15 -7.19
N LEU A 5 10.21 12.62 -6.05
CA LEU A 5 10.78 11.28 -5.92
C LEU A 5 9.68 10.31 -5.47
N VAL A 6 9.53 9.19 -6.19
CA VAL A 6 8.65 8.08 -5.81
C VAL A 6 9.51 6.84 -5.58
N THR A 7 9.74 6.45 -4.33
CA THR A 7 10.37 5.17 -4.04
C THR A 7 9.33 4.06 -4.11
N GLY A 8 9.65 2.93 -4.72
CA GLY A 8 8.68 1.89 -5.03
C GLY A 8 7.75 2.28 -6.20
N GLY A 9 8.20 3.18 -7.09
CA GLY A 9 7.39 3.74 -8.15
C GLY A 9 7.06 2.78 -9.30
N SER A 10 7.73 1.64 -9.42
CA SER A 10 7.37 0.55 -10.34
C SER A 10 6.46 -0.50 -9.70
N GLY A 11 6.13 -0.34 -8.41
CA GLY A 11 5.19 -1.19 -7.69
C GLY A 11 3.72 -0.90 -8.05
N PHE A 12 2.80 -1.65 -7.43
CA PHE A 12 1.37 -1.50 -7.66
C PHE A 12 0.87 -0.06 -7.43
N ILE A 13 0.97 0.46 -6.20
CA ILE A 13 0.48 1.81 -5.87
C ILE A 13 1.37 2.88 -6.52
N GLY A 14 2.70 2.66 -6.49
CA GLY A 14 3.68 3.63 -6.96
C GLY A 14 3.56 3.94 -8.45
N SER A 15 3.25 2.96 -9.30
CA SER A 15 3.09 3.18 -10.74
C SER A 15 1.87 4.04 -11.07
N HIS A 16 0.74 3.82 -10.39
CA HIS A 16 -0.44 4.69 -10.54
C HIS A 16 -0.20 6.11 -10.03
N LEU A 17 0.55 6.26 -8.93
CA LEU A 17 0.93 7.59 -8.43
C LEU A 17 1.89 8.29 -9.40
N THR A 18 2.86 7.58 -9.97
CA THR A 18 3.79 8.10 -10.96
C THR A 18 3.05 8.65 -12.19
N GLU A 19 2.10 7.90 -12.73
CA GLU A 19 1.25 8.35 -13.84
C GLU A 19 0.42 9.59 -13.47
N LEU A 20 -0.20 9.59 -12.29
CA LEU A 20 -0.98 10.73 -11.81
C LEU A 20 -0.12 12.00 -11.69
N LEU A 21 1.09 11.90 -11.11
CA LEU A 21 2.02 13.01 -10.95
C LEU A 21 2.46 13.58 -12.32
N LEU A 22 2.78 12.73 -13.27
CA LEU A 22 3.13 13.13 -14.64
C LEU A 22 1.96 13.83 -15.33
N LYS A 23 0.74 13.30 -15.20
CA LYS A 23 -0.51 13.89 -15.72
C LYS A 23 -0.78 15.27 -15.12
N GLN A 24 -0.44 15.47 -13.83
CA GLN A 24 -0.56 16.77 -13.14
C GLN A 24 0.59 17.73 -13.46
N GLY A 25 1.51 17.34 -14.33
CA GLY A 25 2.59 18.21 -14.82
C GLY A 25 3.86 18.21 -13.97
N HIS A 26 3.99 17.33 -12.98
CA HIS A 26 5.22 17.18 -12.20
C HIS A 26 6.30 16.47 -12.99
N SER A 27 7.57 16.65 -12.59
CA SER A 27 8.67 15.78 -13.00
C SER A 27 8.85 14.69 -11.96
N VAL A 28 9.04 13.44 -12.38
CA VAL A 28 9.07 12.29 -11.48
C VAL A 28 10.38 11.51 -11.65
N VAL A 29 11.05 11.27 -10.53
CA VAL A 29 12.12 10.28 -10.41
C VAL A 29 11.53 9.07 -9.69
N VAL A 30 11.59 7.91 -10.32
CA VAL A 30 11.23 6.62 -9.72
C VAL A 30 12.51 5.93 -9.25
N LEU A 31 12.53 5.45 -8.00
CA LEU A 31 13.57 4.57 -7.47
C LEU A 31 12.93 3.24 -7.04
N ASP A 32 13.26 2.15 -7.74
CA ASP A 32 12.68 0.83 -7.48
C ASP A 32 13.71 -0.27 -7.84
N ASN A 33 13.83 -1.29 -7.00
CA ASN A 33 14.73 -2.42 -7.26
C ASN A 33 14.04 -3.59 -7.96
N LEU A 34 12.78 -3.45 -8.33
CA LEU A 34 11.92 -4.44 -8.98
C LEU A 34 11.75 -5.76 -8.21
N SER A 35 11.98 -5.74 -6.88
CA SER A 35 11.81 -6.94 -6.05
C SER A 35 10.34 -7.41 -5.96
N THR A 36 9.41 -6.47 -6.01
CA THR A 36 7.97 -6.71 -6.07
C THR A 36 7.30 -5.89 -7.18
N GLY A 37 7.94 -4.79 -7.58
CA GLY A 37 7.55 -3.97 -8.72
C GLY A 37 7.88 -4.64 -10.05
N ARG A 38 7.30 -4.11 -11.12
CA ARG A 38 7.51 -4.59 -12.50
C ARG A 38 7.77 -3.39 -13.40
N SER A 39 8.74 -3.52 -14.30
CA SER A 39 9.08 -2.44 -15.25
C SER A 39 7.92 -2.10 -16.19
N ASP A 40 7.09 -3.10 -16.57
CA ASP A 40 5.93 -2.95 -17.43
C ASP A 40 4.77 -2.16 -16.79
N ASN A 41 4.76 -2.01 -15.48
CA ASN A 41 3.80 -1.13 -14.79
C ASN A 41 3.93 0.35 -15.21
N LEU A 42 5.06 0.75 -15.80
CA LEU A 42 5.31 2.12 -16.26
C LEU A 42 5.29 2.26 -17.79
N ASP A 43 4.90 1.21 -18.53
CA ASP A 43 4.97 1.21 -20.01
C ASP A 43 4.17 2.35 -20.64
N GLN A 44 3.02 2.72 -20.08
CA GLN A 44 2.18 3.81 -20.58
C GLN A 44 2.85 5.19 -20.49
N VAL A 45 3.84 5.34 -19.62
CA VAL A 45 4.55 6.61 -19.39
C VAL A 45 6.06 6.51 -19.62
N ARG A 46 6.55 5.37 -20.10
CA ARG A 46 8.00 5.07 -20.26
C ARG A 46 8.76 6.17 -21.01
N ASP A 47 8.18 6.68 -22.09
CA ASP A 47 8.81 7.69 -22.96
C ASP A 47 8.45 9.12 -22.57
N HIS A 48 7.86 9.31 -21.39
CA HIS A 48 7.47 10.64 -20.94
C HIS A 48 8.71 11.46 -20.56
N ASN A 49 8.92 12.62 -21.18
CA ASN A 49 10.12 13.47 -21.05
C ASN A 49 10.39 14.02 -19.65
N ARG A 50 9.45 13.87 -18.70
CA ARG A 50 9.58 14.26 -17.28
C ARG A 50 9.66 13.06 -16.34
N LEU A 51 9.81 11.85 -16.88
CA LEU A 51 10.02 10.62 -16.10
C LEU A 51 11.49 10.20 -16.18
N GLU A 52 12.06 9.93 -15.02
CA GLU A 52 13.36 9.26 -14.87
C GLU A 52 13.15 8.01 -14.02
N VAL A 53 13.55 6.84 -14.52
CA VAL A 53 13.45 5.57 -13.77
C VAL A 53 14.85 5.09 -13.43
N ARG A 54 15.10 4.86 -12.14
CA ARG A 54 16.33 4.32 -11.56
C ARG A 54 16.06 2.95 -10.96
N THR A 55 16.67 1.93 -11.53
CA THR A 55 16.59 0.57 -11.01
C THR A 55 17.67 0.35 -9.96
N ALA A 56 17.35 0.64 -8.69
CA ALA A 56 18.24 0.46 -7.56
C ALA A 56 17.45 0.28 -6.25
N SER A 57 18.13 -0.26 -5.21
CA SER A 57 17.52 -0.44 -3.90
C SER A 57 17.53 0.85 -3.09
N ILE A 58 16.47 1.06 -2.28
CA ILE A 58 16.47 2.11 -1.25
C ILE A 58 17.52 1.86 -0.14
N THR A 59 18.05 0.65 -0.04
CA THR A 59 19.16 0.30 0.88
C THR A 59 20.52 0.70 0.34
N ASP A 60 20.63 1.10 -0.92
CA ASP A 60 21.85 1.66 -1.51
C ASP A 60 21.93 3.17 -1.19
N PRO A 61 22.86 3.60 -0.32
CA PRO A 61 22.92 4.99 0.13
C PRO A 61 23.32 5.95 -0.99
N VAL A 62 24.09 5.49 -1.98
CA VAL A 62 24.52 6.32 -3.12
C VAL A 62 23.33 6.56 -4.05
N ALA A 63 22.65 5.48 -4.48
CA ALA A 63 21.48 5.58 -5.33
C ALA A 63 20.36 6.41 -4.69
N LEU A 64 20.16 6.25 -3.36
CA LEU A 64 19.16 7.01 -2.62
C LEU A 64 19.51 8.51 -2.58
N SER A 65 20.77 8.86 -2.29
CA SER A 65 21.23 10.25 -2.28
C SER A 65 21.09 10.93 -3.64
N GLU A 66 21.46 10.24 -4.71
CA GLU A 66 21.29 10.74 -6.08
C GLU A 66 19.81 10.93 -6.45
N ALA A 67 18.93 10.00 -6.03
CA ALA A 67 17.50 10.10 -6.33
C ALA A 67 16.82 11.28 -5.61
N VAL A 68 17.26 11.62 -4.40
CA VAL A 68 16.76 12.77 -3.63
C VAL A 68 17.23 14.10 -4.22
N HIS A 69 18.32 14.12 -4.98
CA HIS A 69 18.89 15.37 -5.47
C HIS A 69 17.91 16.23 -6.26
N GLY A 70 17.64 17.43 -5.75
CA GLY A 70 16.71 18.40 -6.33
C GLY A 70 15.23 18.00 -6.20
N ALA A 71 14.88 16.95 -5.48
CA ALA A 71 13.47 16.62 -5.21
C ALA A 71 12.85 17.67 -4.27
N GLU A 72 11.66 18.11 -4.61
CA GLU A 72 10.86 19.02 -3.78
C GLU A 72 9.85 18.24 -2.91
N ILE A 73 9.39 17.10 -3.43
CA ILE A 73 8.42 16.23 -2.77
C ILE A 73 8.92 14.80 -2.85
N ILE A 74 8.84 14.06 -1.74
CA ILE A 74 9.16 12.64 -1.70
C ILE A 74 7.90 11.85 -1.34
N PHE A 75 7.57 10.84 -2.15
CA PHE A 75 6.57 9.82 -1.85
C PHE A 75 7.31 8.52 -1.54
N HIS A 76 7.37 8.17 -0.26
CA HIS A 76 8.06 6.96 0.19
C HIS A 76 7.07 5.79 0.30
N LEU A 77 6.98 4.98 -0.80
CA LEU A 77 6.12 3.80 -0.88
C LEU A 77 6.90 2.48 -0.87
N ALA A 78 8.21 2.52 -1.09
CA ALA A 78 9.04 1.33 -1.03
C ALA A 78 9.08 0.76 0.39
N ALA A 79 8.76 -0.52 0.54
CA ALA A 79 8.82 -1.26 1.80
C ALA A 79 8.93 -2.76 1.51
N ALA A 80 9.53 -3.51 2.44
CA ALA A 80 9.36 -4.96 2.49
C ALA A 80 7.97 -5.27 3.05
N VAL A 81 7.06 -5.74 2.19
CA VAL A 81 5.64 -5.95 2.52
C VAL A 81 5.18 -7.34 2.09
N GLY A 82 4.22 -7.89 2.84
CA GLY A 82 3.57 -9.16 2.57
C GLY A 82 3.71 -10.16 3.72
N VAL A 83 2.58 -10.76 4.11
CA VAL A 83 2.50 -11.65 5.28
C VAL A 83 3.51 -12.79 5.21
N LYS A 84 3.71 -13.36 4.01
CA LYS A 84 4.65 -14.45 3.79
C LYS A 84 6.11 -14.00 3.99
N LEU A 85 6.53 -12.88 3.40
CA LEU A 85 7.89 -12.34 3.54
C LEU A 85 8.20 -11.99 5.00
N VAL A 86 7.26 -11.35 5.69
CA VAL A 86 7.41 -10.98 7.11
C VAL A 86 7.60 -12.21 8.00
N ALA A 87 6.91 -13.31 7.69
CA ALA A 87 7.04 -14.56 8.45
C ALA A 87 8.35 -15.30 8.14
N GLU A 88 8.82 -15.27 6.89
CA GLU A 88 10.00 -15.99 6.44
C GLU A 88 11.32 -15.25 6.74
N ASP A 89 11.32 -13.90 6.65
CA ASP A 89 12.51 -13.07 6.87
C ASP A 89 12.16 -11.76 7.61
N PRO A 90 11.91 -11.84 8.93
CA PRO A 90 11.59 -10.65 9.74
C PRO A 90 12.79 -9.70 9.86
N VAL A 91 14.03 -10.18 9.80
CA VAL A 91 15.24 -9.33 9.86
C VAL A 91 15.27 -8.42 8.64
N ARG A 92 15.18 -8.99 7.45
CA ARG A 92 15.14 -8.23 6.20
C ARG A 92 13.97 -7.23 6.18
N THR A 93 12.80 -7.64 6.70
CA THR A 93 11.63 -6.75 6.78
C THR A 93 11.92 -5.52 7.63
N ILE A 94 12.49 -5.71 8.83
CA ILE A 94 12.82 -4.61 9.75
C ILE A 94 13.89 -3.70 9.15
N GLU A 95 14.98 -4.27 8.66
CA GLU A 95 16.10 -3.51 8.11
C GLU A 95 15.72 -2.72 6.85
N THR A 96 14.96 -3.32 5.95
CA THR A 96 14.51 -2.66 4.71
C THR A 96 13.52 -1.53 4.97
N ASN A 97 12.71 -1.62 6.02
CA ASN A 97 11.74 -0.58 6.32
C ASN A 97 12.37 0.57 7.12
N ILE A 98 13.11 0.29 8.20
CA ILE A 98 13.54 1.34 9.16
C ILE A 98 14.75 2.12 8.66
N TYR A 99 15.86 1.44 8.31
CA TYR A 99 17.12 2.14 8.01
C TYR A 99 17.03 3.04 6.77
N PRO A 100 16.44 2.60 5.65
CA PRO A 100 16.28 3.46 4.48
C PRO A 100 15.31 4.62 4.74
N THR A 101 14.27 4.42 5.55
CA THR A 101 13.33 5.50 5.92
C THR A 101 14.06 6.59 6.73
N GLU A 102 14.87 6.21 7.75
CA GLU A 102 15.68 7.18 8.48
C GLU A 102 16.65 7.93 7.56
N HIS A 103 17.36 7.18 6.70
CA HIS A 103 18.32 7.78 5.79
C HIS A 103 17.63 8.75 4.82
N LEU A 104 16.47 8.36 4.28
CA LEU A 104 15.70 9.20 3.35
C LEU A 104 15.18 10.48 4.02
N LEU A 105 14.70 10.40 5.26
CA LEU A 105 14.29 11.57 6.06
C LEU A 105 15.47 12.53 6.29
N ARG A 106 16.64 12.00 6.61
CA ARG A 106 17.86 12.80 6.78
C ARG A 106 18.27 13.49 5.48
N LEU A 107 18.27 12.78 4.36
CA LEU A 107 18.54 13.34 3.03
C LEU A 107 17.49 14.39 2.65
N ALA A 108 16.22 14.18 3.00
CA ALA A 108 15.14 15.13 2.74
C ALA A 108 15.38 16.47 3.46
N VAL A 109 15.83 16.43 4.72
CA VAL A 109 16.18 17.64 5.48
C VAL A 109 17.40 18.33 4.87
N GLN A 110 18.48 17.59 4.55
CA GLN A 110 19.69 18.13 3.93
C GLN A 110 19.42 18.74 2.55
N GLY A 111 18.56 18.10 1.75
CA GLY A 111 18.15 18.55 0.41
C GLY A 111 17.05 19.62 0.43
N GLN A 112 16.62 20.08 1.60
CA GLN A 112 15.53 21.07 1.77
C GLN A 112 14.23 20.67 1.04
N VAL A 113 13.90 19.37 1.09
CA VAL A 113 12.65 18.83 0.58
C VAL A 113 11.48 19.52 1.30
N LYS A 114 10.48 19.96 0.55
CA LYS A 114 9.33 20.68 1.10
C LYS A 114 8.34 19.76 1.78
N HIS A 115 8.13 18.58 1.20
CA HIS A 115 7.14 17.64 1.72
C HIS A 115 7.57 16.18 1.55
N PHE A 116 7.29 15.38 2.56
CA PHE A 116 7.56 13.95 2.63
C PHE A 116 6.25 13.21 2.93
N PHE A 117 5.78 12.41 1.98
CA PHE A 117 4.68 11.50 2.21
C PHE A 117 5.23 10.12 2.59
N LEU A 118 4.84 9.61 3.76
CA LEU A 118 5.17 8.25 4.20
C LEU A 118 3.97 7.32 4.01
N ALA A 119 4.13 6.29 3.20
CA ALA A 119 3.17 5.19 3.15
C ALA A 119 3.32 4.30 4.38
N SER A 120 2.30 4.34 5.24
CA SER A 120 2.11 3.45 6.36
C SER A 120 0.98 2.46 6.08
N THR A 121 0.52 1.74 7.08
CA THR A 121 -0.39 0.60 6.94
C THR A 121 -1.38 0.50 8.10
N SER A 122 -2.55 -0.06 7.85
CA SER A 122 -3.49 -0.46 8.91
C SER A 122 -2.94 -1.54 9.86
N GLU A 123 -1.85 -2.21 9.49
CA GLU A 123 -1.18 -3.19 10.36
C GLU A 123 -0.60 -2.56 11.65
N VAL A 124 -0.36 -1.25 11.66
CA VAL A 124 0.11 -0.55 12.87
C VAL A 124 -0.89 -0.62 14.03
N TYR A 125 -2.19 -0.76 13.74
CA TYR A 125 -3.21 -0.91 14.79
C TYR A 125 -3.16 -2.26 15.50
N GLY A 126 -2.52 -3.27 14.90
CA GLY A 126 -2.39 -4.60 15.49
C GLY A 126 -3.76 -5.25 15.76
N LYS A 127 -3.98 -5.67 17.01
CA LYS A 127 -5.21 -6.31 17.50
C LYS A 127 -6.17 -5.30 18.14
N ASN A 128 -6.27 -4.08 17.62
CA ASN A 128 -7.17 -3.06 18.16
C ASN A 128 -8.61 -3.60 18.22
N PRO A 129 -9.26 -3.60 19.39
CA PRO A 129 -10.57 -4.24 19.60
C PRO A 129 -11.75 -3.40 19.10
N LYS A 130 -11.52 -2.13 18.68
CA LYS A 130 -12.60 -1.24 18.26
C LYS A 130 -13.23 -1.69 16.95
N ALA A 131 -14.51 -1.41 16.78
CA ALA A 131 -15.25 -1.73 15.56
C ALA A 131 -14.82 -0.91 14.34
N ARG A 132 -14.37 0.33 14.55
CA ARG A 132 -13.78 1.24 13.57
C ARG A 132 -12.54 1.88 14.18
N TRP A 133 -11.47 2.01 13.40
CA TRP A 133 -10.17 2.49 13.84
C TRP A 133 -9.95 3.94 13.43
N THR A 134 -9.60 4.77 14.40
CA THR A 134 -9.24 6.18 14.21
C THR A 134 -7.74 6.37 14.31
N GLU A 135 -7.23 7.46 13.79
CA GLU A 135 -5.80 7.77 13.79
C GLU A 135 -5.22 7.93 15.20
N GLU A 136 -6.06 8.31 16.17
CA GLU A 136 -5.71 8.50 17.59
C GLU A 136 -5.80 7.21 18.44
N ASP A 137 -6.13 6.07 17.82
CA ASP A 137 -6.23 4.81 18.56
C ASP A 137 -4.85 4.26 18.92
N ASP A 138 -4.78 3.63 20.10
CA ASP A 138 -3.59 2.93 20.55
C ASP A 138 -3.21 1.79 19.60
N LEU A 139 -1.90 1.48 19.54
CA LEU A 139 -1.36 0.39 18.75
C LEU A 139 -1.26 -0.87 19.62
N HIS A 140 -2.01 -1.93 19.26
CA HIS A 140 -2.14 -3.15 20.05
C HIS A 140 -1.41 -4.33 19.41
N PHE A 141 -0.09 -4.36 19.47
CA PHE A 141 0.67 -5.49 18.94
C PHE A 141 0.59 -6.72 19.85
N GLY A 142 0.83 -7.90 19.28
CA GLY A 142 1.06 -9.12 20.03
C GLY A 142 2.50 -9.19 20.59
N PRO A 143 2.86 -10.32 21.24
CA PRO A 143 4.20 -10.50 21.81
C PRO A 143 5.29 -10.50 20.72
N THR A 144 6.46 -9.99 21.07
CA THR A 144 7.61 -9.90 20.14
C THR A 144 8.13 -11.26 19.66
N SER A 145 7.76 -12.35 20.31
CA SER A 145 8.01 -13.73 19.86
C SER A 145 7.17 -14.14 18.64
N ARG A 146 6.24 -13.31 18.19
CA ARG A 146 5.41 -13.55 17.00
C ARG A 146 5.88 -12.67 15.84
N PRO A 147 6.59 -13.20 14.85
CA PRO A 147 7.13 -12.44 13.71
C PRO A 147 6.07 -11.67 12.92
N ARG A 148 4.80 -12.12 12.97
CA ARG A 148 3.64 -11.47 12.35
C ARG A 148 3.57 -9.96 12.61
N TRP A 149 4.00 -9.52 13.79
CA TRP A 149 3.89 -8.12 14.21
C TRP A 149 5.07 -7.24 13.76
N ALA A 150 6.17 -7.85 13.28
CA ALA A 150 7.39 -7.12 12.92
C ALA A 150 7.14 -6.03 11.87
N TYR A 151 6.31 -6.32 10.87
CA TYR A 151 5.97 -5.35 9.83
C TYR A 151 5.20 -4.14 10.40
N GLY A 152 4.11 -4.39 11.16
CA GLY A 152 3.35 -3.31 11.78
C GLY A 152 4.21 -2.47 12.73
N CYS A 153 5.07 -3.12 13.53
CA CYS A 153 6.01 -2.43 14.42
C CYS A 153 7.03 -1.59 13.64
N SER A 154 7.63 -2.11 12.55
CA SER A 154 8.58 -1.34 11.75
C SER A 154 7.92 -0.09 11.14
N LYS A 155 6.70 -0.22 10.63
CA LYS A 155 5.95 0.92 10.10
C LYS A 155 5.53 1.91 11.18
N ALA A 156 5.21 1.46 12.40
CA ALA A 156 4.96 2.36 13.53
C ALA A 156 6.22 3.15 13.91
N ILE A 157 7.40 2.52 13.89
CA ILE A 157 8.68 3.22 14.10
C ILE A 157 8.91 4.27 13.00
N ASP A 158 8.63 3.94 11.74
CA ASP A 158 8.73 4.89 10.62
C ASP A 158 7.83 6.12 10.84
N GLU A 159 6.59 5.92 11.35
CA GLU A 159 5.68 7.01 11.68
C GLU A 159 6.26 7.91 12.77
N PHE A 160 6.78 7.33 13.88
CA PHE A 160 7.41 8.10 14.94
C PHE A 160 8.64 8.89 14.46
N LEU A 161 9.48 8.27 13.63
CA LEU A 161 10.64 8.93 13.02
C LEU A 161 10.20 10.12 12.17
N ALA A 162 9.25 9.91 11.25
CA ALA A 162 8.80 10.95 10.34
C ALA A 162 8.19 12.14 11.07
N LEU A 163 7.35 11.90 12.08
CA LEU A 163 6.78 12.95 12.93
C LEU A 163 7.85 13.68 13.76
N ALA A 164 8.86 12.96 14.29
CA ALA A 164 9.98 13.57 15.00
C ALA A 164 10.83 14.47 14.09
N TYR A 165 11.05 14.07 12.82
CA TYR A 165 11.73 14.89 11.82
C TYR A 165 10.91 16.13 11.45
N CYS A 166 9.60 16.00 11.33
CA CYS A 166 8.68 17.14 11.14
C CYS A 166 8.82 18.14 12.28
N GLN A 167 8.74 17.68 13.53
CA GLN A 167 8.81 18.53 14.71
C GLN A 167 10.18 19.19 14.89
N LYS A 168 11.26 18.43 14.69
CA LYS A 168 12.62 18.90 14.97
C LYS A 168 13.21 19.77 13.87
N TYR A 169 12.92 19.46 12.62
CA TYR A 169 13.57 20.07 11.46
C TYR A 169 12.64 20.89 10.58
N GLY A 170 11.32 20.88 10.86
CA GLY A 170 10.33 21.61 10.07
C GLY A 170 10.05 20.98 8.69
N LEU A 171 10.45 19.72 8.46
CA LEU A 171 10.11 18.99 7.25
C LEU A 171 8.59 18.80 7.18
N GLY A 172 7.94 19.21 6.10
CA GLY A 172 6.52 18.89 5.89
C GLY A 172 6.36 17.37 5.76
N VAL A 173 5.62 16.73 6.68
CA VAL A 173 5.41 15.28 6.67
C VAL A 173 3.92 14.98 6.69
N THR A 174 3.47 14.09 5.81
CA THR A 174 2.13 13.48 5.90
C THR A 174 2.27 11.97 5.90
N ILE A 175 1.54 11.30 6.77
CA ILE A 175 1.56 9.84 6.90
C ILE A 175 0.21 9.27 6.49
N GLY A 176 0.21 8.31 5.57
CA GLY A 176 -1.00 7.60 5.14
C GLY A 176 -1.01 6.15 5.59
N ARG A 177 -1.91 5.76 6.51
CA ARG A 177 -2.18 4.37 6.88
C ARG A 177 -3.12 3.76 5.87
N PHE A 178 -2.60 2.96 4.94
CA PHE A 178 -3.40 2.33 3.89
C PHE A 178 -4.21 1.15 4.42
N PHE A 179 -5.48 1.09 3.97
CA PHE A 179 -6.41 -0.01 4.23
C PHE A 179 -6.77 -0.71 2.91
N ASN A 180 -6.27 -1.93 2.73
CA ASN A 180 -6.52 -2.84 1.60
C ASN A 180 -6.78 -2.14 0.25
N VAL A 181 -5.73 -1.52 -0.27
CA VAL A 181 -5.75 -0.94 -1.61
C VAL A 181 -5.80 -2.07 -2.64
N VAL A 182 -6.68 -1.95 -3.63
CA VAL A 182 -6.88 -2.94 -4.69
C VAL A 182 -7.04 -2.26 -6.05
N GLY A 183 -6.78 -2.98 -7.13
CA GLY A 183 -6.90 -2.43 -8.49
C GLY A 183 -6.02 -3.14 -9.51
N PRO A 184 -5.99 -2.66 -10.75
CA PRO A 184 -5.07 -3.10 -11.80
C PRO A 184 -3.61 -3.11 -11.35
N ARG A 185 -2.78 -4.02 -11.89
CA ARG A 185 -1.36 -4.23 -11.55
C ARG A 185 -1.09 -4.86 -10.18
N GLN A 186 -2.13 -5.09 -9.36
CA GLN A 186 -1.93 -5.82 -8.10
C GLN A 186 -1.77 -7.32 -8.38
N ILE A 187 -0.72 -7.93 -7.79
CA ILE A 187 -0.44 -9.36 -7.90
C ILE A 187 -0.83 -10.11 -6.62
N GLY A 188 -1.24 -11.38 -6.76
CA GLY A 188 -1.71 -12.22 -5.65
C GLY A 188 -0.62 -12.85 -4.79
N ASN A 189 0.66 -12.75 -5.18
CA ASN A 189 1.77 -13.55 -4.65
C ASN A 189 2.08 -13.34 -3.15
N TYR A 190 1.67 -12.20 -2.59
CA TYR A 190 1.99 -11.82 -1.19
C TYR A 190 0.80 -11.94 -0.24
N GLY A 191 -0.19 -12.79 -0.56
CA GLY A 191 -1.36 -13.01 0.29
C GLY A 191 -2.52 -12.03 0.05
N MET A 192 -2.47 -11.26 -1.04
CA MET A 192 -3.53 -10.31 -1.40
C MET A 192 -4.77 -11.06 -1.89
N VAL A 193 -5.87 -10.97 -1.13
CA VAL A 193 -7.08 -11.80 -1.33
C VAL A 193 -7.80 -11.53 -2.66
N VAL A 194 -7.99 -10.25 -3.04
CA VAL A 194 -8.75 -9.90 -4.24
C VAL A 194 -8.10 -10.42 -5.52
N PRO A 195 -6.82 -10.12 -5.83
CA PRO A 195 -6.20 -10.65 -7.04
C PRO A 195 -6.14 -12.18 -7.07
N ARG A 196 -5.94 -12.84 -5.91
CA ARG A 196 -5.97 -14.32 -5.82
C ARG A 196 -7.34 -14.89 -6.19
N PHE A 197 -8.42 -14.32 -5.67
CA PHE A 197 -9.76 -14.79 -5.97
C PHE A 197 -10.13 -14.56 -7.43
N VAL A 198 -9.81 -13.39 -7.98
CA VAL A 198 -10.06 -13.10 -9.39
C VAL A 198 -9.26 -14.03 -10.30
N ASP A 199 -7.96 -14.25 -9.99
CA ASP A 199 -7.14 -15.18 -10.78
C ASP A 199 -7.67 -16.61 -10.73
N ALA A 200 -8.04 -17.12 -9.56
CA ALA A 200 -8.60 -18.45 -9.40
C ALA A 200 -9.93 -18.59 -10.17
N ALA A 201 -10.84 -17.64 -10.00
CA ALA A 201 -12.13 -17.66 -10.69
C ALA A 201 -12.00 -17.64 -12.21
N LEU A 202 -11.13 -16.78 -12.76
CA LEU A 202 -10.86 -16.70 -14.21
C LEU A 202 -10.13 -17.95 -14.77
N GLN A 203 -9.47 -18.75 -13.91
CA GLN A 203 -8.79 -20.00 -14.28
C GLN A 203 -9.68 -21.23 -14.09
N GLY A 204 -10.89 -21.09 -13.54
CA GLY A 204 -11.73 -22.22 -13.17
C GLY A 204 -11.18 -23.02 -11.98
N SER A 205 -10.24 -22.43 -11.21
CA SER A 205 -9.63 -23.04 -10.02
C SER A 205 -10.42 -22.67 -8.77
N PRO A 206 -10.40 -23.50 -7.70
CA PRO A 206 -11.11 -23.19 -6.47
C PRO A 206 -10.61 -21.90 -5.78
N LEU A 207 -11.53 -21.14 -5.18
CA LEU A 207 -11.21 -19.97 -4.36
C LEU A 207 -10.92 -20.45 -2.93
N THR A 208 -9.67 -20.30 -2.47
CA THR A 208 -9.28 -20.67 -1.11
C THR A 208 -9.62 -19.57 -0.12
N VAL A 209 -10.60 -19.80 0.73
CA VAL A 209 -11.01 -18.95 1.86
C VAL A 209 -10.41 -19.52 3.14
N TYR A 210 -9.71 -18.69 3.93
CA TYR A 210 -9.13 -19.11 5.19
C TYR A 210 -10.18 -19.08 6.31
N ASP A 211 -10.18 -20.11 7.16
CA ASP A 211 -11.19 -20.40 8.17
C ASP A 211 -12.61 -20.36 7.58
N ASP A 212 -13.56 -19.67 8.22
CA ASP A 212 -14.96 -19.55 7.79
C ASP A 212 -15.24 -18.35 6.86
N GLY A 213 -14.23 -17.51 6.59
CA GLY A 213 -14.37 -16.31 5.75
C GLY A 213 -15.14 -15.16 6.41
N SER A 214 -15.39 -15.23 7.72
CA SER A 214 -16.12 -14.18 8.46
C SER A 214 -15.29 -12.90 8.69
N GLN A 215 -14.00 -12.91 8.38
CA GLN A 215 -13.11 -11.75 8.54
C GLN A 215 -13.63 -10.56 7.73
N ILE A 216 -13.72 -9.40 8.39
CA ILE A 216 -14.21 -8.17 7.78
C ILE A 216 -13.08 -7.30 7.27
N ARG A 217 -13.18 -6.87 6.02
CA ARG A 217 -12.23 -5.98 5.35
C ARG A 217 -12.97 -4.86 4.63
N CYS A 218 -12.26 -3.77 4.32
CA CYS A 218 -12.72 -2.71 3.44
C CYS A 218 -11.72 -2.61 2.28
N PHE A 219 -12.21 -2.43 1.06
CA PHE A 219 -11.37 -2.35 -0.14
C PHE A 219 -11.55 -1.01 -0.81
N ALA A 220 -10.45 -0.36 -1.17
CA ALA A 220 -10.47 0.91 -1.87
C ALA A 220 -9.68 0.81 -3.19
N HIS A 221 -10.20 1.45 -4.24
CA HIS A 221 -9.58 1.43 -5.55
C HIS A 221 -8.30 2.27 -5.57
N VAL A 222 -7.26 1.76 -6.21
CA VAL A 222 -5.93 2.40 -6.25
C VAL A 222 -5.97 3.83 -6.81
N HIS A 223 -6.79 4.11 -7.81
CA HIS A 223 -6.91 5.45 -8.39
C HIS A 223 -7.48 6.48 -7.39
N GLU A 224 -8.43 6.07 -6.52
CA GLU A 224 -8.92 6.94 -5.46
C GLU A 224 -7.85 7.16 -4.38
N ILE A 225 -7.11 6.10 -4.05
CA ILE A 225 -6.03 6.17 -3.05
C ILE A 225 -4.91 7.11 -3.48
N VAL A 226 -4.38 6.96 -4.71
CA VAL A 226 -3.28 7.84 -5.17
C VAL A 226 -3.74 9.28 -5.33
N SER A 227 -5.02 9.49 -5.63
CA SER A 227 -5.61 10.82 -5.65
C SER A 227 -5.69 11.43 -4.24
N CYS A 228 -6.11 10.65 -3.22
CA CYS A 228 -6.10 11.11 -1.83
C CYS A 228 -4.66 11.40 -1.34
N VAL A 229 -3.69 10.56 -1.70
CA VAL A 229 -2.27 10.76 -1.39
C VAL A 229 -1.77 12.10 -1.93
N LEU A 230 -2.05 12.39 -3.19
CA LEU A 230 -1.65 13.64 -3.82
C LEU A 230 -2.30 14.85 -3.15
N ASP A 231 -3.63 14.81 -2.93
CA ASP A 231 -4.36 15.91 -2.30
C ASP A 231 -3.87 16.19 -0.87
N LEU A 232 -3.62 15.14 -0.06
CA LEU A 232 -3.05 15.30 1.27
C LEU A 232 -1.65 15.91 1.21
N THR A 233 -0.80 15.45 0.29
CA THR A 233 0.58 15.93 0.15
C THR A 233 0.64 17.41 -0.24
N LEU A 234 -0.31 17.86 -1.05
CA LEU A 234 -0.40 19.26 -1.49
C LEU A 234 -1.18 20.17 -0.52
N ASN A 235 -1.82 19.61 0.51
CA ASN A 235 -2.59 20.37 1.49
C ASN A 235 -1.72 20.71 2.72
N PRO A 236 -1.41 22.00 2.97
CA PRO A 236 -0.62 22.39 4.14
C PRO A 236 -1.22 21.97 5.49
N ALA A 237 -2.56 21.82 5.58
CA ALA A 237 -3.23 21.36 6.80
C ALA A 237 -3.00 19.87 7.12
N ALA A 238 -2.44 19.09 6.19
CA ALA A 238 -2.10 17.70 6.40
C ALA A 238 -0.66 17.51 6.96
N ALA A 239 0.17 18.55 6.95
CA ALA A 239 1.53 18.46 7.45
C ALA A 239 1.56 18.16 8.95
N GLY A 240 2.44 17.25 9.36
CA GLY A 240 2.60 16.78 10.75
C GLY A 240 1.48 15.84 11.21
N ARG A 241 0.70 15.26 10.31
CA ARG A 241 -0.48 14.44 10.67
C ARG A 241 -0.47 13.06 10.02
N VAL A 242 -1.21 12.15 10.67
CA VAL A 242 -1.48 10.79 10.20
C VAL A 242 -2.91 10.72 9.68
N PHE A 243 -3.15 9.94 8.62
CA PHE A 243 -4.46 9.75 8.01
C PHE A 243 -4.73 8.29 7.69
N ASN A 244 -5.90 7.80 8.03
CA ASN A 244 -6.43 6.57 7.47
C ASN A 244 -6.84 6.81 6.02
N ILE A 245 -6.27 6.03 5.10
CA ILE A 245 -6.57 6.13 3.67
C ILE A 245 -7.14 4.78 3.20
N GLY A 246 -8.44 4.76 2.93
CA GLY A 246 -9.16 3.55 2.54
C GLY A 246 -10.66 3.76 2.43
N SER A 247 -11.39 2.68 2.13
CA SER A 247 -12.85 2.66 2.14
C SER A 247 -13.38 2.32 3.53
N ASP A 248 -14.51 2.88 3.91
CA ASP A 248 -15.25 2.54 5.13
C ASP A 248 -16.43 1.58 4.87
N GLN A 249 -16.47 0.94 3.70
CA GLN A 249 -17.49 -0.05 3.31
C GLN A 249 -17.02 -1.47 3.68
N PRO A 250 -17.53 -2.07 4.78
CA PRO A 250 -17.08 -3.38 5.22
C PRO A 250 -17.71 -4.51 4.39
N VAL A 251 -16.93 -5.55 4.13
CA VAL A 251 -17.35 -6.79 3.49
C VAL A 251 -16.66 -7.97 4.13
N SER A 252 -17.34 -9.12 4.26
CA SER A 252 -16.70 -10.36 4.69
C SER A 252 -15.89 -10.98 3.54
N VAL A 253 -14.89 -11.79 3.90
CA VAL A 253 -14.07 -12.50 2.89
C VAL A 253 -14.92 -13.51 2.12
N ILE A 254 -15.93 -14.13 2.77
CA ILE A 254 -16.84 -15.05 2.08
C ILE A 254 -17.77 -14.33 1.11
N ASP A 255 -18.27 -13.14 1.46
CA ASP A 255 -19.07 -12.31 0.55
C ASP A 255 -18.23 -11.81 -0.63
N LEU A 256 -16.96 -11.45 -0.38
CA LEU A 256 -16.02 -11.11 -1.45
C LEU A 256 -15.85 -12.27 -2.43
N ALA A 257 -15.63 -13.50 -1.94
CA ALA A 257 -15.48 -14.69 -2.78
C ALA A 257 -16.74 -14.90 -3.65
N SER A 258 -17.92 -14.81 -3.03
CA SER A 258 -19.21 -14.94 -3.73
C SER A 258 -19.41 -13.88 -4.82
N LYS A 259 -19.04 -12.62 -4.54
CA LYS A 259 -19.10 -11.53 -5.51
C LYS A 259 -18.12 -11.74 -6.67
N VAL A 260 -16.91 -12.23 -6.40
CA VAL A 260 -15.93 -12.55 -7.47
C VAL A 260 -16.48 -13.63 -8.38
N LEU A 261 -17.02 -14.74 -7.85
CA LEU A 261 -17.64 -15.80 -8.67
C LEU A 261 -18.80 -15.25 -9.54
N GLN A 262 -19.65 -14.44 -8.96
CA GLN A 262 -20.76 -13.80 -9.67
C GLN A 262 -20.27 -12.91 -10.82
N LYS A 263 -19.28 -12.02 -10.57
CA LYS A 263 -18.76 -11.06 -11.55
C LYS A 263 -17.95 -11.72 -12.66
N THR A 264 -17.25 -12.81 -12.36
CA THR A 264 -16.50 -13.60 -13.36
C THR A 264 -17.34 -14.64 -14.06
N GLN A 265 -18.61 -14.84 -13.63
CA GLN A 265 -19.49 -15.93 -14.08
C GLN A 265 -18.81 -17.32 -13.96
N SER A 266 -17.93 -17.46 -12.96
CA SER A 266 -17.17 -18.69 -12.75
C SER A 266 -17.98 -19.73 -11.97
N SER A 267 -17.86 -20.99 -12.38
CA SER A 267 -18.40 -22.15 -11.67
C SER A 267 -17.41 -22.74 -10.64
N SER A 268 -16.32 -22.03 -10.35
CA SER A 268 -15.32 -22.48 -9.37
C SER A 268 -15.94 -22.64 -7.97
N GLU A 269 -15.47 -23.63 -7.24
CA GLU A 269 -15.89 -23.87 -5.86
C GLU A 269 -15.16 -22.97 -4.86
N ILE A 270 -15.75 -22.73 -3.69
CA ILE A 270 -15.09 -22.12 -2.55
C ILE A 270 -14.57 -23.23 -1.65
N HIS A 271 -13.25 -23.28 -1.44
CA HIS A 271 -12.61 -24.22 -0.54
C HIS A 271 -12.19 -23.51 0.75
N PHE A 272 -12.66 -24.02 1.89
CA PHE A 272 -12.28 -23.52 3.20
C PHE A 272 -11.01 -24.21 3.69
N LEU A 273 -10.01 -23.42 4.10
CA LEU A 273 -8.74 -23.90 4.60
C LEU A 273 -8.45 -23.28 5.97
N PRO A 274 -8.37 -24.09 7.06
CA PRO A 274 -8.01 -23.57 8.37
C PRO A 274 -6.64 -22.88 8.37
N TYR A 275 -6.50 -21.78 9.15
CA TYR A 275 -5.25 -21.02 9.21
C TYR A 275 -4.03 -21.88 9.59
N HIS A 276 -4.18 -22.83 10.51
CA HIS A 276 -3.08 -23.73 10.93
C HIS A 276 -2.56 -24.65 9.83
N GLN A 277 -3.31 -24.85 8.73
CA GLN A 277 -2.86 -25.60 7.55
C GLN A 277 -2.19 -24.70 6.50
N ALA A 278 -2.47 -23.40 6.52
CA ALA A 278 -1.95 -22.45 5.56
C ALA A 278 -0.69 -21.73 6.05
N TYR A 279 -0.60 -21.53 7.37
CA TYR A 279 0.47 -20.79 8.06
C TYR A 279 0.95 -21.59 9.28
N SER A 280 1.92 -21.04 10.03
CA SER A 280 2.35 -21.67 11.29
C SER A 280 1.21 -21.67 12.32
N GLU A 281 1.27 -22.61 13.28
CA GLU A 281 0.28 -22.70 14.37
C GLU A 281 0.11 -21.38 15.16
N ASP A 282 1.13 -20.55 15.14
CA ASP A 282 1.21 -19.27 15.82
C ASP A 282 0.70 -18.09 15.00
N PHE A 283 0.12 -18.34 13.83
CA PHE A 283 -0.39 -17.26 12.99
C PHE A 283 -1.66 -16.64 13.59
N GLU A 284 -1.64 -15.33 13.78
CA GLU A 284 -2.78 -14.55 14.28
C GLU A 284 -3.31 -13.65 13.16
N ASP A 285 -4.58 -13.76 12.80
CA ASP A 285 -5.23 -12.78 11.91
C ASP A 285 -6.09 -11.80 12.71
N VAL A 286 -6.32 -10.65 12.11
CA VAL A 286 -7.19 -9.62 12.68
C VAL A 286 -8.58 -9.77 12.09
N GLN A 287 -9.57 -10.09 12.94
CA GLN A 287 -10.93 -10.37 12.49
C GLN A 287 -11.61 -9.19 11.79
N ARG A 288 -11.33 -7.96 12.21
CA ARG A 288 -11.99 -6.78 11.67
C ARG A 288 -11.02 -5.65 11.44
N ARG A 289 -11.01 -5.10 10.20
CA ARG A 289 -10.21 -3.92 9.82
C ARG A 289 -11.09 -2.94 9.06
N VAL A 290 -11.64 -1.97 9.78
CA VAL A 290 -12.53 -0.95 9.23
C VAL A 290 -12.02 0.44 9.67
N PRO A 291 -11.56 1.29 8.74
CA PRO A 291 -11.10 2.63 9.08
C PRO A 291 -12.25 3.57 9.43
N CYS A 292 -12.00 4.53 10.30
CA CYS A 292 -12.66 5.82 10.29
C CYS A 292 -11.89 6.71 9.30
N VAL A 293 -12.57 7.26 8.31
CA VAL A 293 -11.99 8.14 7.28
C VAL A 293 -12.52 9.57 7.37
N ASP A 294 -13.10 9.91 8.50
CA ASP A 294 -13.71 11.23 8.72
C ASP A 294 -12.66 12.35 8.68
N LEU A 295 -11.47 12.09 9.25
CA LEU A 295 -10.34 13.02 9.22
C LEU A 295 -9.87 13.29 7.79
N LEU A 296 -9.74 12.24 6.97
CA LEU A 296 -9.42 12.35 5.56
C LEU A 296 -10.42 13.24 4.84
N GLN A 297 -11.72 12.93 4.98
CA GLN A 297 -12.79 13.68 4.34
C GLN A 297 -12.85 15.15 4.78
N GLN A 298 -12.66 15.43 6.07
CA GLN A 298 -12.61 16.79 6.60
C GLN A 298 -11.42 17.59 6.03
N THR A 299 -10.28 16.93 5.82
CA THR A 299 -9.04 17.58 5.40
C THR A 299 -8.99 17.87 3.90
N ILE A 300 -9.44 16.93 3.06
CA ILE A 300 -9.36 17.07 1.59
C ILE A 300 -10.72 17.11 0.88
N GLY A 301 -11.84 17.12 1.61
CA GLY A 301 -13.19 17.23 1.06
C GLY A 301 -13.72 15.97 0.40
N ARG A 302 -12.96 14.86 0.40
CA ARG A 302 -13.37 13.57 -0.21
C ARG A 302 -12.79 12.35 0.52
N LYS A 303 -13.36 11.19 0.22
CA LYS A 303 -12.88 9.86 0.60
C LYS A 303 -13.11 8.89 -0.56
N PRO A 304 -12.50 7.69 -0.56
CA PRO A 304 -12.83 6.62 -1.51
C PRO A 304 -14.30 6.23 -1.42
N VAL A 305 -14.99 6.17 -2.58
CA VAL A 305 -16.43 5.89 -2.68
C VAL A 305 -16.76 4.78 -3.68
N MET A 306 -15.81 4.33 -4.51
CA MET A 306 -16.05 3.22 -5.44
C MET A 306 -16.55 2.00 -4.70
N THR A 307 -17.64 1.41 -5.20
CA THR A 307 -18.20 0.20 -4.63
C THR A 307 -17.32 -1.01 -4.95
N LEU A 308 -17.41 -2.06 -4.13
CA LEU A 308 -16.68 -3.31 -4.40
C LEU A 308 -17.01 -3.88 -5.79
N ASP A 309 -18.25 -3.75 -6.25
CA ASP A 309 -18.68 -4.23 -7.56
C ASP A 309 -17.94 -3.51 -8.69
N GLN A 310 -17.83 -2.19 -8.63
CA GLN A 310 -17.08 -1.38 -9.61
C GLN A 310 -15.57 -1.71 -9.58
N ILE A 311 -15.02 -1.91 -8.39
CA ILE A 311 -13.61 -2.30 -8.20
C ILE A 311 -13.33 -3.66 -8.85
N LEU A 312 -14.21 -4.64 -8.61
CA LEU A 312 -14.06 -5.98 -9.20
C LEU A 312 -14.20 -5.96 -10.72
N GLU A 313 -15.15 -5.18 -11.27
CA GLU A 313 -15.32 -5.00 -12.71
C GLU A 313 -14.02 -4.48 -13.37
N ASP A 314 -13.41 -3.45 -12.80
CA ASP A 314 -12.17 -2.89 -13.33
C ASP A 314 -10.98 -3.89 -13.25
N ILE A 315 -10.84 -4.59 -12.13
CA ILE A 315 -9.77 -5.61 -11.98
C ILE A 315 -9.97 -6.77 -12.95
N ILE A 316 -11.20 -7.25 -13.14
CA ILE A 316 -11.51 -8.36 -14.05
C ILE A 316 -11.24 -7.95 -15.49
N ALA A 317 -11.68 -6.75 -15.91
CA ALA A 317 -11.41 -6.22 -17.24
C ALA A 317 -9.91 -6.16 -17.52
N TRP A 318 -9.14 -5.53 -16.63
CA TRP A 318 -7.69 -5.44 -16.76
C TRP A 318 -6.99 -6.81 -16.87
N LYS A 319 -7.41 -7.79 -16.04
CA LYS A 319 -6.81 -9.13 -16.07
C LYS A 319 -7.18 -9.90 -17.34
N SER A 320 -8.35 -9.69 -17.91
CA SER A 320 -8.75 -10.31 -19.17
C SER A 320 -7.93 -9.75 -20.32
N GLU A 321 -7.77 -8.43 -20.43
CA GLU A 321 -6.96 -7.78 -21.46
C GLU A 321 -5.49 -8.22 -21.42
N THR A 322 -4.89 -8.31 -20.22
CA THR A 322 -3.48 -8.69 -20.06
C THR A 322 -3.21 -10.17 -20.36
N ARG A 323 -4.23 -11.04 -20.28
CA ARG A 323 -4.12 -12.45 -20.69
C ARG A 323 -4.14 -12.61 -22.21
N ASP A 324 -4.98 -11.87 -22.88
CA ASP A 324 -5.11 -11.95 -24.34
C ASP A 324 -3.87 -11.42 -25.06
N CYS A 325 -3.11 -10.51 -24.44
CA CYS A 325 -1.84 -10.00 -24.96
C CYS A 325 -0.63 -10.94 -24.71
N GLY A 326 -0.77 -11.95 -23.87
CA GLY A 326 0.30 -12.90 -23.48
C GLY A 326 0.26 -14.27 -24.17
N ASN A 327 -0.72 -14.52 -25.05
CA ASN A 327 -0.84 -15.65 -25.95
C ASN A 327 -0.50 -15.16 -27.38
#